data_420be33673b8dd09fd93df632d7ea44e
#
_entry.id   420be33673b8dd09fd93df632d7ea44e
#
_cell.length_a   1.000
_cell.length_b   1.000
_cell.length_c   1.000
_cell.angle_alpha   90.00
_cell.angle_beta   90.00
_cell.angle_gamma   90.00
#
_symmetry.space_group_name_H-M   'P 1'
#
loop_
_entity.id
_entity.type
_entity.pdbx_description
1 polymer ?
#
loop_
_entity_poly.entity_id
_entity_poly.type
_entity_poly.pdbx_seq_one_letter_code
_entity_poly.pdbx_strand_id
1 'polypeptide(L)'
;MARPPLSVEELLARRPMDESPELRLLFHRLNNQLGIILAHAELLEAKAPDDMNRARAAQVVAGALDAMSTAREIRRVTSSSVDTP
;
A
#
# COMPACT_ATOMS: atom_id res chain seq x y z
N MET A 1 -8.73 -43.71 3.96
CA MET A 1 -9.65 -42.82 4.67
C MET A 1 -9.40 -41.40 4.30
N ALA A 2 -10.43 -40.68 3.94
CA ALA A 2 -10.28 -39.30 3.53
C ALA A 2 -9.88 -38.40 4.72
N ARG A 3 -9.00 -37.48 4.44
CA ARG A 3 -8.63 -36.50 5.46
C ARG A 3 -9.85 -35.63 5.76
N PRO A 4 -10.13 -35.36 7.04
CA PRO A 4 -11.20 -34.42 7.37
C PRO A 4 -10.91 -33.05 6.81
N PRO A 5 -11.94 -32.23 6.60
CA PRO A 5 -11.72 -30.84 6.18
C PRO A 5 -10.85 -30.12 7.19
N LEU A 6 -10.25 -29.03 6.74
CA LEU A 6 -9.39 -28.22 7.61
C LEU A 6 -10.14 -27.81 8.86
N SER A 7 -9.46 -27.87 9.98
CA SER A 7 -10.03 -27.39 11.24
C SER A 7 -10.21 -25.86 11.17
N VAL A 8 -11.05 -25.35 12.06
CA VAL A 8 -11.24 -23.90 12.16
C VAL A 8 -9.90 -23.21 12.41
N GLU A 9 -9.06 -23.81 13.24
CA GLU A 9 -7.75 -23.27 13.54
C GLU A 9 -6.86 -23.18 12.30
N GLU A 10 -6.87 -24.24 11.47
CA GLU A 10 -6.09 -24.24 10.24
C GLU A 10 -6.61 -23.17 9.27
N LEU A 11 -7.92 -23.04 9.16
CA LEU A 11 -8.53 -22.03 8.29
C LEU A 11 -8.18 -20.63 8.76
N LEU A 12 -8.22 -20.40 10.06
CA LEU A 12 -7.86 -19.10 10.62
C LEU A 12 -6.39 -18.77 10.38
N ALA A 13 -5.52 -19.77 10.49
CA ALA A 13 -4.10 -19.57 10.23
C ALA A 13 -3.79 -19.28 8.78
N ARG A 14 -4.65 -19.71 7.86
CA ARG A 14 -4.44 -19.56 6.42
C ARG A 14 -5.31 -18.51 5.77
N ARG A 15 -6.10 -17.81 6.54
CA ARG A 15 -7.00 -16.83 5.94
C ARG A 15 -6.19 -15.76 5.21
N PRO A 16 -6.67 -15.35 4.03
CA PRO A 16 -5.89 -14.43 3.19
C PRO A 16 -5.80 -13.02 3.73
N MET A 17 -6.60 -12.67 4.73
CA MET A 17 -6.58 -11.37 5.35
C MET A 17 -5.42 -11.21 6.33
N ASP A 18 -4.80 -12.32 6.75
CA ASP A 18 -3.65 -12.23 7.63
C ASP A 18 -2.47 -11.71 6.84
N GLU A 19 -1.84 -10.67 7.36
CA GLU A 19 -0.69 -10.10 6.70
C GLU A 19 0.50 -11.02 6.88
N SER A 20 0.90 -11.70 5.80
CA SER A 20 2.08 -12.53 5.82
C SER A 20 3.34 -11.66 5.92
N PRO A 21 4.47 -12.24 6.36
CA PRO A 21 5.73 -11.50 6.33
C PRO A 21 6.09 -11.00 4.95
N GLU A 22 5.78 -11.77 3.91
CA GLU A 22 6.03 -11.35 2.54
C GLU A 22 5.18 -10.15 2.14
N LEU A 23 3.91 -10.19 2.48
CA LEU A 23 2.99 -9.09 2.17
C LEU A 23 3.39 -7.82 2.91
N ARG A 24 3.79 -7.96 4.18
CA ARG A 24 4.27 -6.83 4.96
C ARG A 24 5.48 -6.20 4.31
N LEU A 25 6.39 -7.03 3.84
CA LEU A 25 7.60 -6.56 3.17
C LEU A 25 7.28 -5.84 1.88
N LEU A 26 6.32 -6.37 1.11
CA LEU A 26 5.89 -5.73 -0.14
C LEU A 26 5.24 -4.37 0.11
N PHE A 27 4.39 -4.26 1.12
CA PHE A 27 3.82 -2.97 1.50
C PHE A 27 4.91 -1.98 1.90
N HIS A 28 5.90 -2.44 2.64
CA HIS A 28 7.02 -1.61 3.06
C HIS A 28 7.81 -1.10 1.85
N ARG A 29 8.09 -1.99 0.91
CA ARG A 29 8.78 -1.62 -0.33
C ARG A 29 7.95 -0.64 -1.15
N LEU A 30 6.66 -0.88 -1.28
CA LEU A 30 5.77 0.00 -2.02
C LEU A 30 5.76 1.40 -1.42
N ASN A 31 5.63 1.50 -0.11
CA ASN A 31 5.66 2.78 0.58
C ASN A 31 6.98 3.51 0.37
N ASN A 32 8.09 2.78 0.40
CA ASN A 32 9.40 3.38 0.14
C ASN A 32 9.49 3.90 -1.29
N GLN A 33 9.02 3.13 -2.25
CA GLN A 33 9.04 3.52 -3.66
C GLN A 33 8.18 4.76 -3.90
N LEU A 34 6.98 4.78 -3.32
CA LEU A 34 6.10 5.94 -3.43
C LEU A 34 6.70 7.16 -2.74
N GLY A 35 7.38 6.96 -1.62
CA GLY A 35 8.08 8.04 -0.92
C GLY A 35 9.18 8.65 -1.77
N ILE A 36 9.93 7.84 -2.51
CA ILE A 36 10.98 8.31 -3.42
C ILE A 36 10.36 9.12 -4.56
N ILE A 37 9.28 8.62 -5.14
CA ILE A 37 8.56 9.33 -6.20
C ILE A 37 8.07 10.68 -5.69
N LEU A 38 7.48 10.69 -4.50
CA LEU A 38 6.97 11.91 -3.88
C LEU A 38 8.09 12.94 -3.68
N ALA A 39 9.22 12.50 -3.14
CA ALA A 39 10.35 13.38 -2.88
C ALA A 39 10.86 14.03 -4.17
N HIS A 40 10.99 13.23 -5.24
CA HIS A 40 11.45 13.77 -6.53
C HIS A 40 10.40 14.68 -7.16
N ALA A 41 9.13 14.35 -7.04
CA ALA A 41 8.07 15.19 -7.56
C ALA A 41 8.02 16.54 -6.84
N GLU A 42 8.23 16.55 -5.53
CA GLU A 42 8.29 17.78 -4.76
C GLU A 42 9.46 18.64 -5.16
N LEU A 43 10.61 18.03 -5.43
CA LEU A 43 11.77 18.76 -5.94
C LEU A 43 11.50 19.37 -7.32
N LEU A 44 10.87 18.61 -8.19
CA LEU A 44 10.50 19.10 -9.51
C LEU A 44 9.52 20.26 -9.40
N GLU A 45 8.57 20.17 -8.52
CA GLU A 45 7.61 21.24 -8.29
C GLU A 45 8.31 22.52 -7.81
N ALA A 46 9.19 22.36 -6.82
CA ALA A 46 9.90 23.50 -6.23
C ALA A 46 10.84 24.19 -7.22
N LYS A 47 11.39 23.43 -8.18
CA LYS A 47 12.37 23.94 -9.15
C LYS A 47 11.77 24.13 -10.53
N ALA A 48 10.48 23.99 -10.68
CA ALA A 48 9.82 24.11 -11.99
C ALA A 48 10.06 25.50 -12.59
N PRO A 49 10.47 25.58 -13.88
CA PRO A 49 10.79 26.84 -14.51
C PRO A 49 9.57 27.67 -14.89
N ASP A 50 8.41 27.05 -14.97
CA ASP A 50 7.19 27.72 -15.36
C ASP A 50 5.97 27.08 -14.69
N ASP A 51 4.82 27.75 -14.82
CA ASP A 51 3.60 27.30 -14.16
C ASP A 51 3.06 25.98 -14.69
N MET A 52 3.26 25.71 -15.96
CA MET A 52 2.81 24.45 -16.55
C MET A 52 3.58 23.27 -15.96
N ASN A 53 4.90 23.38 -15.89
CA ASN A 53 5.71 22.33 -15.31
C ASN A 53 5.46 22.17 -13.83
N ARG A 54 5.22 23.28 -13.13
CA ARG A 54 4.86 23.23 -11.71
C ARG A 54 3.54 22.51 -11.52
N ALA A 55 2.55 22.81 -12.35
CA ALA A 55 1.25 22.16 -12.28
C ALA A 55 1.35 20.65 -12.53
N ARG A 56 2.19 20.25 -13.48
CA ARG A 56 2.39 18.84 -13.76
C ARG A 56 3.08 18.13 -12.58
N ALA A 57 4.09 18.76 -12.01
CA ALA A 57 4.76 18.21 -10.85
C ALA A 57 3.80 18.09 -9.67
N ALA A 58 2.93 19.08 -9.47
CA ALA A 58 1.91 19.05 -8.44
C ALA A 58 0.95 17.86 -8.62
N GLN A 59 0.60 17.54 -9.87
CA GLN A 59 -0.23 16.37 -10.15
C GLN A 59 0.47 15.07 -9.78
N VAL A 60 1.77 14.98 -10.02
CA VAL A 60 2.55 13.79 -9.62
C VAL A 60 2.58 13.68 -8.11
N VAL A 61 2.78 14.79 -7.42
CA VAL A 61 2.75 14.82 -5.94
C VAL A 61 1.40 14.30 -5.44
N ALA A 62 0.31 14.84 -5.98
CA ALA A 62 -1.03 14.43 -5.59
C ALA A 62 -1.27 12.94 -5.86
N GLY A 63 -0.81 12.45 -7.02
CA GLY A 63 -0.94 11.04 -7.38
C GLY A 63 -0.16 10.13 -6.44
N ALA A 64 1.05 10.53 -6.08
CA ALA A 64 1.85 9.75 -5.15
C ALA A 64 1.21 9.70 -3.76
N LEU A 65 0.69 10.82 -3.28
CA LEU A 65 -0.01 10.87 -1.99
C LEU A 65 -1.26 9.99 -2.01
N ASP A 66 -2.02 10.06 -3.10
CA ASP A 66 -3.20 9.22 -3.26
C ASP A 66 -2.85 7.74 -3.29
N ALA A 67 -1.77 7.39 -3.98
CA ALA A 67 -1.33 6.00 -4.04
C ALA A 67 -0.91 5.48 -2.66
N MET A 68 -0.24 6.31 -1.88
CA MET A 68 0.14 5.95 -0.52
C MET A 68 -1.09 5.74 0.35
N SER A 69 -2.08 6.60 0.19
CA SER A 69 -3.34 6.48 0.91
C SER A 69 -4.07 5.19 0.52
N THR A 70 -4.12 4.88 -0.77
CA THR A 70 -4.74 3.66 -1.26
C THR A 70 -4.02 2.41 -0.73
N ALA A 71 -2.70 2.44 -0.70
CA ALA A 71 -1.92 1.32 -0.16
C ALA A 71 -2.25 1.10 1.33
N ARG A 72 -2.36 2.17 2.09
CA ARG A 72 -2.76 2.06 3.50
C ARG A 72 -4.18 1.52 3.64
N GLU A 73 -5.07 1.94 2.74
CA GLU A 73 -6.45 1.49 2.76
C GLU A 73 -6.54 -0.01 2.47
N ILE A 74 -5.79 -0.49 1.48
CA ILE A 74 -5.74 -1.92 1.17
C ILE A 74 -5.26 -2.70 2.38
N ARG A 75 -4.19 -2.23 3.00
CA ARG A 75 -3.63 -2.89 4.17
C ARG A 75 -4.62 -2.89 5.34
N ARG A 76 -5.30 -1.77 5.55
CA ARG A 76 -6.29 -1.65 6.62
C ARG A 76 -7.45 -2.62 6.40
N VAL A 77 -7.93 -2.73 5.17
CA VAL A 77 -9.03 -3.63 4.85
C VAL A 77 -8.65 -5.09 5.08
N THR A 78 -7.45 -5.49 4.64
CA THR A 78 -6.99 -6.86 4.86
C THR A 78 -6.79 -7.15 6.33
N SER A 79 -6.25 -6.21 7.08
CA SER A 79 -6.02 -6.39 8.52
C SER A 79 -7.32 -6.39 9.31
N SER A 80 -8.23 -5.48 8.98
CA SER A 80 -9.49 -5.38 9.73
C SER A 80 -10.39 -6.59 9.53
N SER A 81 -10.26 -7.29 8.41
CA SER A 81 -10.99 -8.54 8.20
C SER A 81 -10.59 -9.62 9.19
N VAL A 82 -9.37 -9.55 9.69
CA VAL A 82 -8.87 -10.48 10.70
C VAL A 82 -9.50 -10.20 12.05
N ASP A 83 -9.72 -8.93 12.35
CA ASP A 83 -10.17 -8.48 13.65
C ASP A 83 -11.69 -8.47 13.80
N THR A 84 -12.40 -8.83 12.77
CA THR A 84 -13.86 -8.83 12.81
C THR A 84 -14.36 -9.85 13.82
N PRO A 85 -15.14 -9.46 14.77
CA PRO A 85 -15.70 -10.38 15.77
C PRO A 85 -16.68 -11.33 15.16
#